data_553f8069c705344720890492b4db3c15
#
_entry.id   553f8069c705344720890492b4db3c15
#
_cell.length_a   1.000
_cell.length_b   1.000
_cell.length_c   1.000
_cell.angle_alpha   90.00
_cell.angle_beta   90.00
_cell.angle_gamma   90.00
#
_symmetry.space_group_name_H-M   'P 1'
#
loop_
_entity.id
_entity.type
_entity.pdbx_description
1 polymer ?
#
loop_
_entity_poly.entity_id
_entity_poly.type
_entity_poly.pdbx_seq_one_letter_code
_entity_poly.pdbx_strand_id
1 'polypeptide(L)'
;MDAMVRIGLVELALGAMLGWAVVVSVTRPDACRRVGIVEPRRLLQAHLDFVLMGLILVAVGLAAPDLPDWLVAVLVFGTWVNPALFLPMAWGPDVVRHPVFRVVSGLSFVATSGGLVLAAILG
;
A
#
# COMPACT_ATOMS: atom_id res chain seq x y z
N MET A 1 13.29 12.27 -13.71
CA MET A 1 12.86 11.62 -12.46
C MET A 1 12.77 10.12 -12.72
N ASP A 2 13.41 9.33 -11.89
CA ASP A 2 13.36 7.88 -11.98
C ASP A 2 11.91 7.37 -11.85
N ALA A 3 11.61 6.31 -12.58
CA ALA A 3 10.26 5.70 -12.57
C ALA A 3 9.83 5.27 -11.16
N MET A 4 10.74 4.67 -10.38
CA MET A 4 10.43 4.23 -9.02
C MET A 4 10.07 5.40 -8.12
N VAL A 5 10.80 6.51 -8.22
CA VAL A 5 10.51 7.74 -7.45
C VAL A 5 9.15 8.29 -7.85
N ARG A 6 8.86 8.34 -9.15
CA ARG A 6 7.57 8.84 -9.63
C ARG A 6 6.40 7.96 -9.16
N ILE A 7 6.55 6.64 -9.24
CA ILE A 7 5.53 5.68 -8.77
C ILE A 7 5.33 5.86 -7.27
N GLY A 8 6.41 6.05 -6.51
CA GLY A 8 6.33 6.30 -5.08
C GLY A 8 5.61 7.61 -4.76
N LEU A 9 5.86 8.67 -5.53
CA LEU A 9 5.17 9.94 -5.35
C LEU A 9 3.67 9.83 -5.65
N VAL A 10 3.30 9.06 -6.69
CA VAL A 10 1.89 8.80 -7.00
C VAL A 10 1.23 8.02 -5.86
N GLU A 11 1.91 7.02 -5.33
CA GLU A 11 1.42 6.25 -4.19
C GLU A 11 1.24 7.13 -2.96
N LEU A 12 2.21 7.98 -2.68
CA LEU A 12 2.15 8.94 -1.58
C LEU A 12 0.96 9.90 -1.74
N ALA A 13 0.72 10.39 -2.96
CA ALA A 13 -0.40 11.28 -3.25
C ALA A 13 -1.74 10.56 -3.05
N LEU A 14 -1.86 9.30 -3.51
CA LEU A 14 -3.05 8.50 -3.29
C LEU A 14 -3.28 8.26 -1.79
N GLY A 15 -2.22 7.96 -1.05
CA GLY A 15 -2.28 7.80 0.39
C GLY A 15 -2.76 9.07 1.08
N ALA A 16 -2.24 10.23 0.68
CA ALA A 16 -2.69 11.51 1.22
C ALA A 16 -4.17 11.76 0.94
N MET A 17 -4.64 11.45 -0.27
CA MET A 17 -6.05 11.61 -0.64
C MET A 17 -6.96 10.66 0.15
N LEU A 18 -6.49 9.45 0.49
CA LEU A 18 -7.23 8.55 1.36
C LEU A 18 -7.47 9.13 2.76
N GLY A 19 -6.64 10.08 3.18
CA GLY A 19 -6.86 10.80 4.43
C GLY A 19 -8.21 11.50 4.49
N TRP A 20 -8.74 11.96 3.35
CA TRP A 20 -10.08 12.52 3.29
C TRP A 20 -11.16 11.49 3.58
N ALA A 21 -10.98 10.25 3.10
CA ALA A 21 -11.89 9.16 3.45
C ALA A 21 -11.87 8.88 4.95
N VAL A 22 -10.69 8.96 5.58
CA VAL A 22 -10.57 8.82 7.04
C VAL A 22 -11.32 9.96 7.76
N VAL A 23 -11.18 11.19 7.28
CA VAL A 23 -11.93 12.34 7.85
C VAL A 23 -13.43 12.09 7.77
N VAL A 24 -13.92 11.64 6.61
CA VAL A 24 -15.35 11.32 6.44
C VAL A 24 -15.77 10.21 7.40
N SER A 25 -14.94 9.19 7.60
CA SER A 25 -15.27 8.07 8.49
C SER A 25 -15.44 8.49 9.94
N VAL A 26 -14.72 9.54 10.35
CA VAL A 26 -14.79 10.08 11.74
C VAL A 26 -15.93 11.09 11.87
N THR A 27 -16.09 11.98 10.88
CA THR A 27 -17.06 13.07 10.96
C THR A 27 -18.46 12.68 10.48
N ARG A 28 -18.56 11.72 9.55
CA ARG A 28 -19.81 11.28 8.96
C ARG A 28 -19.86 9.76 8.82
N PRO A 29 -19.93 9.03 9.95
CA PRO A 29 -19.93 7.57 9.91
C PRO A 29 -21.14 6.98 9.15
N ASP A 30 -22.25 7.70 9.10
CA ASP A 30 -23.44 7.29 8.33
C ASP A 30 -23.16 7.25 6.83
N ALA A 31 -22.33 8.15 6.30
CA ALA A 31 -21.94 8.14 4.89
C ALA A 31 -21.15 6.86 4.56
N CYS A 32 -20.27 6.42 5.45
CA CYS A 32 -19.55 5.16 5.28
C CYS A 32 -20.49 3.96 5.24
N ARG A 33 -21.47 3.93 6.15
CA ARG A 33 -22.47 2.85 6.17
C ARG A 33 -23.30 2.79 4.89
N ARG A 34 -23.62 3.95 4.30
CA ARG A 34 -24.40 4.02 3.05
C ARG A 34 -23.69 3.37 1.88
N VAL A 35 -22.35 3.42 1.83
CA VAL A 35 -21.56 2.79 0.77
C VAL A 35 -21.09 1.38 1.13
N GLY A 36 -21.57 0.83 2.24
CA GLY A 36 -21.29 -0.55 2.62
C GLY A 36 -20.02 -0.77 3.44
N ILE A 37 -19.38 0.30 3.92
CA ILE A 37 -18.18 0.17 4.75
C ILE A 37 -18.60 -0.25 6.16
N VAL A 38 -18.16 -1.44 6.58
CA VAL A 38 -18.46 -1.99 7.91
C VAL A 38 -17.31 -1.84 8.90
N GLU A 39 -16.06 -1.68 8.40
CA GLU A 39 -14.89 -1.46 9.24
C GLU A 39 -14.13 -0.22 8.76
N PRO A 40 -14.58 1.00 9.15
CA PRO A 40 -13.90 2.24 8.71
C PRO A 40 -12.45 2.35 9.16
N ARG A 41 -12.08 1.65 10.23
CA ARG A 41 -10.70 1.59 10.71
C ARG A 41 -9.72 1.11 9.64
N ARG A 42 -10.19 0.27 8.70
CA ARG A 42 -9.36 -0.21 7.59
C ARG A 42 -8.97 0.91 6.62
N LEU A 43 -9.80 1.96 6.53
CA LEU A 43 -9.47 3.14 5.74
C LEU A 43 -8.27 3.87 6.33
N LEU A 44 -8.20 4.01 7.66
CA LEU A 44 -7.05 4.60 8.32
C LEU A 44 -5.79 3.77 8.07
N GLN A 45 -5.89 2.44 8.17
CA GLN A 45 -4.76 1.55 7.92
C GLN A 45 -4.28 1.68 6.47
N ALA A 46 -5.20 1.72 5.51
CA ALA A 46 -4.84 1.91 4.10
C ALA A 46 -4.15 3.26 3.87
N HIS A 47 -4.71 4.33 4.45
CA HIS A 47 -4.14 5.67 4.35
C HIS A 47 -2.69 5.69 4.85
N LEU A 48 -2.47 5.20 6.06
CA LEU A 48 -1.13 5.21 6.68
C LEU A 48 -0.16 4.34 5.89
N ASP A 49 -0.59 3.17 5.45
CA ASP A 49 0.29 2.24 4.75
C ASP A 49 0.64 2.72 3.34
N PHE A 50 -0.30 3.33 2.62
CA PHE A 50 0.01 3.96 1.32
C PHE A 50 1.03 5.08 1.47
N VAL A 51 0.89 5.92 2.50
CA VAL A 51 1.85 6.99 2.76
C VAL A 51 3.23 6.40 3.08
N LEU A 52 3.29 5.40 3.96
CA LEU A 52 4.56 4.77 4.33
C LEU A 52 5.22 4.07 3.15
N MET A 53 4.46 3.29 2.38
CA MET A 53 5.01 2.56 1.24
C MET A 53 5.44 3.50 0.12
N GLY A 54 4.70 4.58 -0.11
CA GLY A 54 5.09 5.60 -1.08
C GLY A 54 6.40 6.28 -0.70
N LEU A 55 6.57 6.62 0.58
CA LEU A 55 7.82 7.19 1.10
C LEU A 55 8.97 6.20 0.94
N ILE A 56 8.75 4.92 1.21
CA ILE A 56 9.77 3.88 1.04
C ILE A 56 10.22 3.81 -0.42
N LEU A 57 9.29 3.79 -1.37
CA LEU A 57 9.64 3.76 -2.80
C LEU A 57 10.45 4.98 -3.21
N VAL A 58 10.05 6.17 -2.77
CA VAL A 58 10.80 7.40 -3.06
C VAL A 58 12.20 7.31 -2.48
N ALA A 59 12.32 6.90 -1.22
CA ALA A 59 13.61 6.81 -0.54
C ALA A 59 14.54 5.80 -1.23
N VAL A 60 14.04 4.62 -1.56
CA VAL A 60 14.83 3.59 -2.24
C VAL A 60 15.19 4.04 -3.65
N GLY A 61 14.27 4.67 -4.37
CA GLY A 61 14.55 5.17 -5.71
C GLY A 61 15.65 6.23 -5.74
N LEU A 62 15.70 7.08 -4.72
CA LEU A 62 16.75 8.11 -4.58
C LEU A 62 18.07 7.51 -4.09
N ALA A 63 18.01 6.58 -3.14
CA ALA A 63 19.20 6.00 -2.52
C ALA A 63 19.88 4.94 -3.41
N ALA A 64 19.09 4.21 -4.20
CA ALA A 64 19.59 3.10 -5.03
C ALA A 64 19.01 3.20 -6.45
N PRO A 65 19.42 4.19 -7.25
CA PRO A 65 18.83 4.43 -8.58
C PRO A 65 19.17 3.37 -9.62
N ASP A 66 20.17 2.53 -9.35
CA ASP A 66 20.68 1.56 -10.33
C ASP A 66 20.21 0.13 -10.05
N LEU A 67 19.13 -0.04 -9.28
CA LEU A 67 18.57 -1.36 -9.04
C LEU A 67 18.06 -1.99 -10.34
N PRO A 68 18.19 -3.34 -10.49
CA PRO A 68 17.69 -4.01 -11.68
C PRO A 68 16.17 -3.89 -11.78
N ASP A 69 15.67 -3.86 -13.02
CA ASP A 69 14.25 -3.63 -13.29
C ASP A 69 13.34 -4.67 -12.62
N TRP A 70 13.79 -5.93 -12.56
CA TRP A 70 12.99 -6.98 -11.91
C TRP A 70 12.79 -6.70 -10.42
N LEU A 71 13.80 -6.13 -9.75
CA LEU A 71 13.71 -5.80 -8.34
C LEU A 71 12.82 -4.59 -8.11
N VAL A 72 12.90 -3.59 -8.99
CA VAL A 72 11.98 -2.45 -8.98
C VAL A 72 10.54 -2.94 -9.11
N ALA A 73 10.27 -3.87 -10.03
CA ALA A 73 8.93 -4.44 -10.21
C ALA A 73 8.45 -5.17 -8.96
N VAL A 74 9.31 -5.94 -8.30
CA VAL A 74 9.00 -6.65 -7.05
C VAL A 74 8.64 -5.66 -5.95
N LEU A 75 9.42 -4.60 -5.79
CA LEU A 75 9.18 -3.56 -4.78
C LEU A 75 7.89 -2.81 -5.05
N VAL A 76 7.62 -2.43 -6.30
CA VAL A 76 6.38 -1.75 -6.68
C VAL A 76 5.18 -2.65 -6.38
N PHE A 77 5.24 -3.91 -6.75
CA PHE A 77 4.17 -4.86 -6.46
C PHE A 77 3.87 -4.92 -4.96
N GLY A 78 4.90 -5.15 -4.14
CA GLY A 78 4.73 -5.30 -2.69
C GLY A 78 4.22 -4.03 -2.02
N THR A 79 4.83 -2.89 -2.34
CA THR A 79 4.48 -1.61 -1.71
C THR A 79 3.12 -1.07 -2.12
N TRP A 80 2.58 -1.46 -3.26
CA TRP A 80 1.23 -1.08 -3.69
C TRP A 80 0.17 -2.06 -3.23
N VAL A 81 0.43 -3.35 -3.32
CA VAL A 81 -0.56 -4.37 -2.96
C VAL A 81 -0.78 -4.42 -1.45
N ASN A 82 0.27 -4.31 -0.64
CA ASN A 82 0.13 -4.33 0.83
C ASN A 82 -0.92 -3.35 1.34
N PRO A 83 -0.81 -2.04 1.07
CA PRO A 83 -1.82 -1.11 1.55
C PRO A 83 -3.18 -1.28 0.87
N ALA A 84 -3.19 -1.67 -0.40
CA ALA A 84 -4.44 -1.86 -1.15
C ALA A 84 -5.32 -2.96 -0.54
N LEU A 85 -4.72 -3.95 0.11
CA LEU A 85 -5.46 -5.06 0.72
C LEU A 85 -6.31 -4.63 1.92
N PHE A 86 -6.01 -3.49 2.54
CA PHE A 86 -6.85 -2.95 3.60
C PHE A 86 -8.22 -2.48 3.09
N LEU A 87 -8.30 -2.07 1.83
CA LEU A 87 -9.53 -1.54 1.25
C LEU A 87 -10.65 -2.58 1.20
N PRO A 88 -10.47 -3.80 0.62
CA PRO A 88 -11.53 -4.79 0.65
C PRO A 88 -11.92 -5.21 2.06
N MET A 89 -11.00 -5.14 3.04
CA MET A 89 -11.32 -5.44 4.43
C MET A 89 -12.33 -4.45 5.03
N ALA A 90 -12.38 -3.20 4.52
CA ALA A 90 -13.31 -2.20 5.00
C ALA A 90 -14.76 -2.57 4.66
N TRP A 91 -14.98 -3.20 3.51
CA TRP A 91 -16.30 -3.63 3.05
C TRP A 91 -16.67 -5.05 3.48
N GLY A 92 -15.68 -5.94 3.58
CA GLY A 92 -15.92 -7.35 3.94
C GLY A 92 -14.81 -7.88 4.83
N PRO A 93 -14.97 -7.83 6.17
CA PRO A 93 -13.92 -8.31 7.10
C PRO A 93 -13.56 -9.79 6.89
N ASP A 94 -14.48 -10.59 6.39
CA ASP A 94 -14.27 -12.02 6.18
C ASP A 94 -13.36 -12.31 4.96
N VAL A 95 -13.03 -11.30 4.15
CA VAL A 95 -12.17 -11.48 2.98
C VAL A 95 -10.79 -12.04 3.37
N VAL A 96 -10.33 -11.78 4.60
CA VAL A 96 -9.05 -12.29 5.11
C VAL A 96 -8.99 -13.81 5.17
N ARG A 97 -10.14 -14.48 5.18
CA ARG A 97 -10.24 -15.95 5.18
C ARG A 97 -10.19 -16.54 3.79
N HIS A 98 -10.38 -15.73 2.77
CA HIS A 98 -10.38 -16.20 1.39
C HIS A 98 -8.96 -16.63 0.98
N PRO A 99 -8.79 -17.82 0.36
CA PRO A 99 -7.45 -18.32 -0.01
C PRO A 99 -6.69 -17.39 -0.93
N VAL A 100 -7.36 -16.77 -1.90
CA VAL A 100 -6.73 -15.82 -2.82
C VAL A 100 -6.18 -14.60 -2.08
N PHE A 101 -6.97 -14.05 -1.15
CA PHE A 101 -6.53 -12.92 -0.32
C PHE A 101 -5.27 -13.29 0.47
N ARG A 102 -5.26 -14.47 1.07
CA ARG A 102 -4.12 -14.94 1.88
C ARG A 102 -2.86 -15.13 1.04
N VAL A 103 -3.00 -15.69 -0.16
CA VAL A 103 -1.88 -15.88 -1.08
C VAL A 103 -1.33 -14.52 -1.55
N VAL A 104 -2.20 -13.62 -1.98
CA VAL A 104 -1.79 -12.29 -2.45
C VAL A 104 -1.14 -11.50 -1.31
N SER A 105 -1.71 -11.56 -0.12
CA SER A 105 -1.15 -10.91 1.06
C SER A 105 0.25 -11.43 1.38
N GLY A 106 0.42 -12.76 1.38
CA GLY A 106 1.72 -13.39 1.63
C GLY A 106 2.74 -13.01 0.57
N LEU A 107 2.36 -13.02 -0.71
CA LEU A 107 3.24 -12.64 -1.81
C LEU A 107 3.66 -11.18 -1.71
N SER A 108 2.73 -10.27 -1.40
CA SER A 108 3.06 -8.85 -1.27
C SER A 108 3.99 -8.58 -0.08
N PHE A 109 3.78 -9.27 1.03
CA PHE A 109 4.63 -9.15 2.20
C PHE A 109 6.06 -9.66 1.91
N VAL A 110 6.18 -10.82 1.27
CA VAL A 110 7.48 -11.38 0.87
C VAL A 110 8.17 -10.46 -0.14
N ALA A 111 7.41 -9.93 -1.11
CA ALA A 111 7.94 -9.03 -2.13
C ALA A 111 8.50 -7.75 -1.49
N THR A 112 7.77 -7.15 -0.54
CA THR A 112 8.23 -5.93 0.12
C THR A 112 9.44 -6.20 1.00
N SER A 113 9.34 -7.16 1.92
CA SER A 113 10.43 -7.45 2.86
C SER A 113 11.67 -7.99 2.15
N GLY A 114 11.51 -8.99 1.29
CA GLY A 114 12.60 -9.56 0.51
C GLY A 114 13.18 -8.56 -0.47
N GLY A 115 12.34 -7.77 -1.12
CA GLY A 115 12.77 -6.73 -2.04
C GLY A 115 13.63 -5.67 -1.37
N LEU A 116 13.25 -5.22 -0.17
CA LEU A 116 14.03 -4.24 0.59
C LEU A 116 15.38 -4.82 1.05
N VAL A 117 15.39 -6.08 1.48
CA VAL A 117 16.67 -6.75 1.83
C VAL A 117 17.58 -6.80 0.61
N LEU A 118 17.06 -7.20 -0.56
CA LEU A 118 17.86 -7.26 -1.79
C LEU A 118 18.33 -5.87 -2.23
N ALA A 119 17.49 -4.85 -2.08
CA ALA A 119 17.88 -3.48 -2.39
C ALA A 119 19.03 -3.00 -1.50
N ALA A 120 19.01 -3.37 -0.23
CA ALA A 120 20.09 -3.04 0.70
C ALA A 120 21.41 -3.73 0.32
N ILE A 121 21.34 -4.94 -0.25
CA ILE A 121 22.52 -5.69 -0.67
C ILE A 121 23.04 -5.19 -2.02
N LEU A 122 22.16 -4.95 -2.98
CA LEU A 122 22.51 -4.62 -4.36
C LEU A 122 22.65 -3.12 -4.62
N GLY A 123 22.07 -2.32 -3.76
CA GLY A 123 22.07 -0.86 -3.91
C GLY A 123 23.38 -0.17 -3.61
#